data_35500a4572fee890815d8494a176f673
#
_entry.id   35500a4572fee890815d8494a176f673
#
_cell.length_a   1.000
_cell.length_b   1.000
_cell.length_c   1.000
_cell.angle_alpha   90.00
_cell.angle_beta   90.00
_cell.angle_gamma   90.00
#
_symmetry.space_group_name_H-M   'P 1'
#
loop_
_entity.id
_entity.type
_entity.pdbx_description
1 polymer ?
#
loop_
_entity_poly.entity_id
_entity_poly.type
_entity_poly.pdbx_seq_one_letter_code
_entity_poly.pdbx_strand_id
1 'polypeptide(L)'
;MREHARRWVLCAALALVALVALPQAALAEAKPVWRLYNRYDGDHMWTLDKAEYDSLVKAGWTGEGKAWEAPHKESMNEGFVYRLYNPWSGEHLFTMDYGEYDQLGKAGWRKEGTAFESAKVGAPAWRLYNRWLTAGTHLYTTDKAEYDRLVKLGWVGEGVRFCGKLPESRLKQLTYYRIGLNSLIGGDDHLDMLSTGVSASIRGDTLTLTPKGDRALLVKDPFGGSAGDETIINSAGELSGGKLSFRLTESTAYVVEYDAPTDAMFIFRMIGREELEKRRQWRGNVGTLGRYDEVIVDARGNVVSLLLR
;
A
#
# COMPACT_ATOMS: atom_id res chain seq x y z
N MET A 1 38.26 30.01 73.33
CA MET A 1 37.28 29.03 73.85
C MET A 1 36.09 29.00 72.90
N ARG A 2 35.81 27.80 72.47
CA ARG A 2 34.64 27.34 71.68
C ARG A 2 34.64 27.64 70.18
N GLU A 3 35.15 26.66 69.48
CA GLU A 3 34.93 26.31 68.07
C GLU A 3 33.48 26.06 67.82
N HIS A 4 32.98 26.61 66.72
CA HIS A 4 31.75 26.16 66.11
C HIS A 4 32.07 25.62 64.71
N ALA A 5 32.15 24.32 64.62
CA ALA A 5 32.20 23.56 63.37
C ALA A 5 30.90 23.73 62.59
N ARG A 6 30.97 24.32 61.42
CA ARG A 6 29.86 24.38 60.48
C ARG A 6 29.87 23.10 59.62
N ARG A 7 28.95 22.24 59.90
CA ARG A 7 28.65 21.06 59.06
C ARG A 7 28.01 21.54 57.78
N TRP A 8 28.68 21.33 56.68
CA TRP A 8 28.10 21.43 55.37
C TRP A 8 27.31 20.16 55.06
N VAL A 9 25.99 20.25 54.99
CA VAL A 9 25.12 19.18 54.49
C VAL A 9 25.05 19.34 53.00
N LEU A 10 25.72 18.44 52.28
CA LEU A 10 25.56 18.24 50.83
C LEU A 10 24.18 17.59 50.62
N CYS A 11 23.23 18.38 50.14
CA CYS A 11 22.00 17.85 49.52
C CYS A 11 22.34 17.39 48.11
N ALA A 12 22.59 16.12 47.93
CA ALA A 12 22.60 15.49 46.62
C ALA A 12 21.16 15.41 46.11
N ALA A 13 20.79 16.31 45.22
CA ALA A 13 19.55 16.24 44.48
C ALA A 13 19.69 15.13 43.43
N LEU A 14 19.14 13.95 43.73
CA LEU A 14 18.90 12.90 42.75
C LEU A 14 17.78 13.43 41.80
N ALA A 15 18.20 13.95 40.65
CA ALA A 15 17.29 14.17 39.54
C ALA A 15 16.87 12.80 38.98
N LEU A 16 15.71 12.34 39.43
CA LEU A 16 15.01 11.21 38.82
C LEU A 16 14.55 11.66 37.44
N VAL A 17 15.34 11.38 36.41
CA VAL A 17 14.88 11.49 35.02
C VAL A 17 13.85 10.37 34.84
N ALA A 18 12.58 10.69 35.05
CA ALA A 18 11.50 9.85 34.60
C ALA A 18 11.58 9.79 33.07
N LEU A 19 12.13 8.70 32.55
CA LEU A 19 12.05 8.34 31.16
C LEU A 19 10.54 8.11 30.89
N VAL A 20 9.83 9.16 30.44
CA VAL A 20 8.49 9.00 29.90
C VAL A 20 8.68 8.19 28.64
N ALA A 21 8.50 6.87 28.74
CA ALA A 21 8.32 6.04 27.58
C ALA A 21 7.07 6.58 26.85
N LEU A 22 7.32 7.38 25.83
CA LEU A 22 6.27 7.70 24.87
C LEU A 22 5.68 6.35 24.45
N PRO A 23 4.35 6.22 24.40
CA PRO A 23 3.77 5.01 23.88
C PRO A 23 4.31 4.88 22.46
N GLN A 24 5.23 3.93 22.28
CA GLN A 24 5.66 3.46 20.98
C GLN A 24 4.35 3.00 20.35
N ALA A 25 3.83 3.78 19.39
CA ALA A 25 2.67 3.36 18.61
C ALA A 25 3.03 1.94 18.18
N ALA A 26 2.29 0.96 18.69
CA ALA A 26 2.56 -0.43 18.43
C ALA A 26 2.53 -0.58 16.91
N LEU A 27 3.71 -0.68 16.32
CA LEU A 27 3.83 -0.96 14.89
C LEU A 27 3.04 -2.24 14.67
N ALA A 28 1.96 -2.15 13.91
CA ALA A 28 1.10 -3.28 13.62
C ALA A 28 1.96 -4.50 13.33
N GLU A 29 1.79 -5.55 14.12
CA GLU A 29 2.65 -6.73 14.06
C GLU A 29 2.51 -7.37 12.67
N ALA A 30 3.61 -7.53 11.97
CA ALA A 30 3.60 -8.18 10.67
C ALA A 30 3.46 -9.68 10.86
N LYS A 31 2.61 -10.32 10.06
CA LYS A 31 2.46 -11.77 10.05
C LYS A 31 3.05 -12.38 8.79
N PRO A 32 3.81 -13.47 8.89
CA PRO A 32 4.33 -14.17 7.73
C PRO A 32 3.19 -14.79 6.93
N VAL A 33 3.19 -14.54 5.62
CA VAL A 33 2.38 -15.27 4.65
C VAL A 33 3.21 -16.44 4.14
N TRP A 34 2.71 -17.64 4.36
CA TRP A 34 3.36 -18.90 3.97
C TRP A 34 2.89 -19.31 2.60
N ARG A 35 3.81 -19.75 1.73
CA ARG A 35 3.53 -20.23 0.38
C ARG A 35 3.68 -21.75 0.30
N LEU A 36 2.72 -22.38 -0.38
CA LEU A 36 2.72 -23.82 -0.66
C LEU A 36 2.46 -24.06 -2.15
N TYR A 37 2.98 -25.15 -2.65
CA TYR A 37 2.78 -25.62 -4.00
C TYR A 37 2.20 -27.03 -4.00
N ASN A 38 1.10 -27.23 -4.73
CA ASN A 38 0.52 -28.55 -4.96
C ASN A 38 1.05 -29.14 -6.25
N ARG A 39 1.93 -30.10 -6.14
CA ARG A 39 2.54 -30.76 -7.32
C ARG A 39 1.57 -31.62 -8.14
N TYR A 40 0.38 -31.91 -7.64
CA TYR A 40 -0.58 -32.78 -8.31
C TYR A 40 -1.48 -32.05 -9.30
N ASP A 41 -1.79 -30.78 -9.03
CA ASP A 41 -2.63 -29.94 -9.87
C ASP A 41 -1.98 -28.62 -10.28
N GLY A 42 -0.82 -28.29 -9.71
CA GLY A 42 -0.10 -27.05 -9.99
C GLY A 42 -0.57 -25.84 -9.20
N ASP A 43 -1.53 -26.01 -8.29
CA ASP A 43 -2.05 -24.90 -7.48
C ASP A 43 -1.02 -24.36 -6.49
N HIS A 44 -1.10 -23.07 -6.22
CA HIS A 44 -0.35 -22.42 -5.15
C HIS A 44 -1.30 -21.83 -4.13
N MET A 45 -0.95 -21.97 -2.86
CA MET A 45 -1.70 -21.44 -1.76
C MET A 45 -0.86 -20.53 -0.87
N TRP A 46 -1.50 -19.47 -0.37
CA TRP A 46 -0.91 -18.52 0.58
C TRP A 46 -1.78 -18.45 1.83
N THR A 47 -1.16 -18.55 3.00
CA THR A 47 -1.88 -18.53 4.27
C THR A 47 -1.08 -17.86 5.38
N LEU A 48 -1.77 -17.19 6.31
CA LEU A 48 -1.21 -16.75 7.59
C LEU A 48 -1.19 -17.88 8.62
N ASP A 49 -2.04 -18.90 8.43
CA ASP A 49 -2.21 -19.99 9.40
C ASP A 49 -1.10 -21.04 9.24
N LYS A 50 -0.18 -21.05 10.20
CA LYS A 50 0.92 -22.01 10.23
C LYS A 50 0.42 -23.45 10.39
N ALA A 51 -0.72 -23.65 11.06
CA ALA A 51 -1.29 -25.00 11.23
C ALA A 51 -1.88 -25.50 9.91
N GLU A 52 -2.53 -24.64 9.12
CA GLU A 52 -2.99 -24.95 7.76
C GLU A 52 -1.78 -25.29 6.86
N TYR A 53 -0.72 -24.48 6.90
CA TYR A 53 0.52 -24.76 6.17
C TYR A 53 1.11 -26.13 6.53
N ASP A 54 1.28 -26.44 7.83
CA ASP A 54 1.87 -27.71 8.26
C ASP A 54 0.99 -28.92 7.92
N SER A 55 -0.34 -28.73 7.94
CA SER A 55 -1.29 -29.78 7.57
C SER A 55 -1.23 -30.11 6.09
N LEU A 56 -1.11 -29.10 5.23
CA LEU A 56 -0.96 -29.28 3.78
C LEU A 56 0.37 -29.92 3.42
N VAL A 57 1.47 -29.53 4.09
CA VAL A 57 2.77 -30.19 3.91
C VAL A 57 2.67 -31.66 4.27
N LYS A 58 1.99 -32.04 5.36
CA LYS A 58 1.73 -33.44 5.74
C LYS A 58 0.87 -34.18 4.71
N ALA A 59 -0.03 -33.45 4.05
CA ALA A 59 -0.88 -33.99 2.98
C ALA A 59 -0.15 -34.10 1.63
N GLY A 60 1.13 -33.72 1.54
CA GLY A 60 1.98 -33.90 0.35
C GLY A 60 2.20 -32.64 -0.49
N TRP A 61 1.75 -31.49 -0.03
CA TRP A 61 2.12 -30.22 -0.64
C TRP A 61 3.59 -29.89 -0.37
N THR A 62 4.21 -29.17 -1.28
CA THR A 62 5.56 -28.63 -1.08
C THR A 62 5.47 -27.30 -0.34
N GLY A 63 6.05 -27.23 0.86
CA GLY A 63 6.18 -25.97 1.57
C GLY A 63 7.32 -25.14 0.97
N GLU A 64 7.01 -23.94 0.48
CA GLU A 64 7.99 -23.03 -0.12
C GLU A 64 8.49 -21.96 0.87
N GLY A 65 8.00 -22.01 2.12
CA GLY A 65 8.43 -21.11 3.19
C GLY A 65 7.64 -19.79 3.21
N LYS A 66 8.27 -18.76 3.81
CA LYS A 66 7.68 -17.42 3.91
C LYS A 66 7.79 -16.69 2.57
N ALA A 67 6.65 -16.27 2.01
CA ALA A 67 6.60 -15.50 0.77
C ALA A 67 6.82 -13.99 1.04
N TRP A 68 6.08 -13.41 1.98
CA TRP A 68 6.20 -12.01 2.42
C TRP A 68 5.65 -11.85 3.84
N GLU A 69 5.60 -10.64 4.33
CA GLU A 69 4.90 -10.27 5.55
C GLU A 69 3.67 -9.44 5.22
N ALA A 70 2.51 -9.84 5.73
CA ALA A 70 1.30 -9.04 5.67
C ALA A 70 1.21 -8.10 6.88
N PRO A 71 0.61 -6.90 6.73
CA PRO A 71 0.22 -6.11 7.89
C PRO A 71 -0.77 -6.90 8.75
N HIS A 72 -0.83 -6.62 10.04
CA HIS A 72 -1.79 -7.24 10.94
C HIS A 72 -2.78 -6.20 11.46
N LYS A 73 -3.99 -6.61 11.52
CA LYS A 73 -5.32 -6.13 11.85
C LYS A 73 -5.52 -4.96 12.84
N GLU A 74 -4.57 -4.05 13.05
CA GLU A 74 -4.79 -2.93 13.99
C GLU A 74 -4.96 -1.56 13.31
N SER A 75 -4.82 -1.49 12.01
CA SER A 75 -5.01 -0.26 11.25
C SER A 75 -6.28 -0.33 10.41
N MET A 76 -7.22 0.60 10.63
CA MET A 76 -8.43 0.76 9.80
C MET A 76 -8.13 1.20 8.35
N ASN A 77 -6.86 1.21 7.97
CA ASN A 77 -6.38 1.68 6.67
C ASN A 77 -5.84 0.56 5.77
N GLU A 78 -6.15 -0.71 6.05
CA GLU A 78 -5.61 -1.84 5.32
C GLU A 78 -6.68 -2.47 4.41
N GLY A 79 -6.24 -3.01 3.28
CA GLY A 79 -7.12 -3.65 2.32
C GLY A 79 -7.20 -5.15 2.56
N PHE A 80 -8.40 -5.69 2.51
CA PHE A 80 -8.63 -7.12 2.69
C PHE A 80 -8.31 -7.87 1.40
N VAL A 81 -7.54 -8.94 1.51
CA VAL A 81 -7.32 -9.91 0.44
C VAL A 81 -8.21 -11.12 0.72
N TYR A 82 -9.20 -11.33 -0.13
CA TYR A 82 -10.15 -12.42 -0.03
C TYR A 82 -9.62 -13.68 -0.70
N ARG A 83 -9.96 -14.85 -0.13
CA ARG A 83 -9.63 -16.15 -0.70
C ARG A 83 -10.90 -16.84 -1.19
N LEU A 84 -10.79 -17.45 -2.38
CA LEU A 84 -11.81 -18.30 -2.98
C LEU A 84 -11.18 -19.63 -3.36
N TYR A 85 -11.98 -20.68 -3.30
CA TYR A 85 -11.62 -22.03 -3.73
C TYR A 85 -12.54 -22.48 -4.87
N ASN A 86 -11.97 -22.94 -5.94
CA ASN A 86 -12.69 -23.53 -7.06
C ASN A 86 -12.90 -25.03 -6.82
N PRO A 87 -14.13 -25.51 -6.53
CA PRO A 87 -14.35 -26.92 -6.21
C PRO A 87 -14.19 -27.86 -7.40
N TRP A 88 -14.11 -27.36 -8.62
CA TRP A 88 -13.95 -28.18 -9.82
C TRP A 88 -12.50 -28.35 -10.24
N SER A 89 -11.69 -27.31 -10.08
CA SER A 89 -10.26 -27.35 -10.46
C SER A 89 -9.32 -27.55 -9.27
N GLY A 90 -9.78 -27.30 -8.03
CA GLY A 90 -8.92 -27.30 -6.85
C GLY A 90 -8.14 -26.01 -6.63
N GLU A 91 -8.29 -25.03 -7.50
CA GLU A 91 -7.53 -23.78 -7.50
C GLU A 91 -7.97 -22.82 -6.39
N HIS A 92 -6.98 -22.12 -5.79
CA HIS A 92 -7.23 -20.99 -4.91
C HIS A 92 -6.95 -19.66 -5.64
N LEU A 93 -7.88 -18.70 -5.51
CA LEU A 93 -7.72 -17.35 -6.03
C LEU A 93 -7.75 -16.33 -4.88
N PHE A 94 -6.87 -15.33 -4.98
CA PHE A 94 -6.75 -14.25 -3.99
C PHE A 94 -7.01 -12.91 -4.66
N THR A 95 -7.89 -12.10 -4.08
CA THR A 95 -8.27 -10.81 -4.65
C THR A 95 -8.62 -9.77 -3.60
N MET A 96 -8.30 -8.52 -3.88
CA MET A 96 -8.82 -7.35 -3.13
C MET A 96 -10.09 -6.80 -3.76
N ASP A 97 -10.47 -7.26 -4.96
CA ASP A 97 -11.67 -6.81 -5.64
C ASP A 97 -12.89 -7.57 -5.12
N TYR A 98 -13.71 -6.90 -4.30
CA TYR A 98 -14.95 -7.50 -3.80
C TYR A 98 -15.92 -7.87 -4.92
N GLY A 99 -15.90 -7.14 -6.05
CA GLY A 99 -16.69 -7.47 -7.22
C GLY A 99 -16.28 -8.80 -7.84
N GLU A 100 -14.96 -9.04 -8.02
CA GLU A 100 -14.41 -10.32 -8.47
C GLU A 100 -14.76 -11.45 -7.48
N TYR A 101 -14.57 -11.20 -6.17
CA TYR A 101 -14.92 -12.14 -5.11
C TYR A 101 -16.41 -12.54 -5.13
N ASP A 102 -17.30 -11.56 -5.31
CA ASP A 102 -18.73 -11.81 -5.33
C ASP A 102 -19.19 -12.52 -6.63
N GLN A 103 -18.66 -12.11 -7.77
CA GLN A 103 -18.95 -12.75 -9.07
C GLN A 103 -18.52 -14.21 -9.10
N LEU A 104 -17.31 -14.51 -8.63
CA LEU A 104 -16.83 -15.90 -8.56
C LEU A 104 -17.63 -16.73 -7.57
N GLY A 105 -18.04 -16.15 -6.43
CA GLY A 105 -18.96 -16.83 -5.49
C GLY A 105 -20.30 -17.18 -6.15
N LYS A 106 -20.89 -16.27 -6.93
CA LYS A 106 -22.11 -16.52 -7.71
C LYS A 106 -21.89 -17.56 -8.82
N ALA A 107 -20.68 -17.65 -9.36
CA ALA A 107 -20.29 -18.66 -10.32
C ALA A 107 -20.01 -20.04 -9.69
N GLY A 108 -20.15 -20.17 -8.35
CA GLY A 108 -20.05 -21.45 -7.63
C GLY A 108 -18.70 -21.68 -6.94
N TRP A 109 -17.79 -20.73 -6.95
CA TRP A 109 -16.58 -20.81 -6.12
C TRP A 109 -16.95 -20.68 -4.64
N ARG A 110 -16.27 -21.41 -3.78
CA ARG A 110 -16.43 -21.30 -2.33
C ARG A 110 -15.71 -20.08 -1.81
N LYS A 111 -16.45 -19.17 -1.21
CA LYS A 111 -15.89 -18.01 -0.51
C LYS A 111 -15.29 -18.47 0.82
N GLU A 112 -14.01 -18.20 1.05
CA GLU A 112 -13.30 -18.60 2.27
C GLU A 112 -12.98 -17.42 3.20
N GLY A 113 -13.48 -16.22 2.85
CA GLY A 113 -13.31 -15.01 3.65
C GLY A 113 -11.98 -14.31 3.39
N THR A 114 -11.53 -13.53 4.37
CA THR A 114 -10.26 -12.80 4.32
C THR A 114 -9.10 -13.73 4.64
N ALA A 115 -8.13 -13.82 3.73
CA ALA A 115 -6.92 -14.60 3.92
C ALA A 115 -5.85 -13.82 4.68
N PHE A 116 -5.62 -12.57 4.28
CA PHE A 116 -4.65 -11.65 4.88
C PHE A 116 -4.99 -10.20 4.48
N GLU A 117 -4.20 -9.27 4.95
CA GLU A 117 -4.33 -7.84 4.64
C GLU A 117 -3.19 -7.37 3.75
N SER A 118 -3.47 -6.33 2.96
CA SER A 118 -2.52 -5.66 2.07
C SER A 118 -2.15 -4.30 2.62
N ALA A 119 -0.89 -3.93 2.55
CA ALA A 119 -0.46 -2.56 2.77
C ALA A 119 -0.84 -1.67 1.57
N LYS A 120 -1.20 -0.39 1.83
CA LYS A 120 -1.38 0.61 0.76
C LYS A 120 -0.06 0.96 0.07
N VAL A 121 1.02 0.94 0.86
CA VAL A 121 2.38 1.23 0.45
C VAL A 121 3.25 0.07 0.93
N GLY A 122 3.79 -0.70 0.00
CA GLY A 122 4.45 -1.93 0.42
C GLY A 122 5.30 -2.59 -0.67
N ALA A 123 5.74 -3.80 -0.37
CA ALA A 123 6.40 -4.67 -1.35
C ALA A 123 5.34 -5.18 -2.34
N PRO A 124 5.44 -4.84 -3.64
CA PRO A 124 4.42 -5.22 -4.60
C PRO A 124 4.34 -6.73 -4.75
N ALA A 125 3.12 -7.27 -4.71
CA ALA A 125 2.81 -8.64 -5.07
C ALA A 125 2.08 -8.64 -6.42
N TRP A 126 2.78 -9.17 -7.42
CA TRP A 126 2.25 -9.26 -8.78
C TRP A 126 1.40 -10.51 -8.93
N ARG A 127 0.27 -10.38 -9.61
CA ARG A 127 -0.54 -11.49 -10.07
C ARG A 127 -0.18 -11.83 -11.51
N LEU A 128 -0.04 -13.14 -11.79
CA LEU A 128 0.15 -13.70 -13.11
C LEU A 128 -0.98 -14.68 -13.40
N TYR A 129 -1.39 -14.73 -14.65
CA TYR A 129 -2.41 -15.66 -15.16
C TYR A 129 -1.88 -16.51 -16.28
N ASN A 130 -2.16 -17.81 -16.22
CA ASN A 130 -1.83 -18.75 -17.30
C ASN A 130 -3.09 -19.43 -17.81
N ARG A 131 -3.57 -18.98 -18.96
CA ARG A 131 -4.79 -19.51 -19.62
C ARG A 131 -4.69 -20.94 -20.12
N TRP A 132 -3.49 -21.52 -20.15
CA TRP A 132 -3.29 -22.87 -20.64
C TRP A 132 -3.39 -23.93 -19.55
N LEU A 133 -3.45 -23.52 -18.29
CA LEU A 133 -3.63 -24.39 -17.16
C LEU A 133 -5.13 -24.57 -16.85
N THR A 134 -5.48 -25.69 -16.25
CA THR A 134 -6.85 -26.00 -15.80
C THR A 134 -7.01 -25.87 -14.29
N ALA A 135 -5.91 -25.85 -13.55
CA ALA A 135 -5.81 -25.55 -12.13
C ALA A 135 -4.49 -24.80 -11.89
N GLY A 136 -4.38 -24.07 -10.79
CA GLY A 136 -3.21 -23.26 -10.52
C GLY A 136 -2.98 -22.18 -11.60
N THR A 137 -4.07 -21.66 -12.15
CA THR A 137 -4.03 -20.70 -13.27
C THR A 137 -3.48 -19.36 -12.85
N HIS A 138 -3.52 -19.04 -11.54
CA HIS A 138 -3.00 -17.79 -10.98
C HIS A 138 -1.82 -18.03 -10.04
N LEU A 139 -0.83 -17.15 -10.13
CA LEU A 139 0.32 -17.13 -9.23
C LEU A 139 0.54 -15.72 -8.71
N TYR A 140 0.96 -15.61 -7.45
CA TYR A 140 1.29 -14.35 -6.79
C TYR A 140 2.73 -14.40 -6.28
N THR A 141 3.48 -13.35 -6.55
CA THR A 141 4.88 -13.28 -6.11
C THR A 141 5.31 -11.85 -5.80
N THR A 142 6.16 -11.70 -4.80
CA THR A 142 6.90 -10.46 -4.53
C THR A 142 8.32 -10.50 -5.12
N ASP A 143 8.70 -11.61 -5.75
CA ASP A 143 9.96 -11.75 -6.45
C ASP A 143 9.82 -11.31 -7.92
N LYS A 144 10.39 -10.15 -8.23
CA LYS A 144 10.38 -9.61 -9.60
C LYS A 144 11.06 -10.53 -10.61
N ALA A 145 12.09 -11.27 -10.20
CA ALA A 145 12.79 -12.19 -11.09
C ALA A 145 11.91 -13.40 -11.43
N GLU A 146 11.14 -13.92 -10.47
CA GLU A 146 10.13 -14.96 -10.72
C GLU A 146 9.04 -14.44 -11.67
N TYR A 147 8.50 -13.25 -11.42
CA TYR A 147 7.51 -12.61 -12.29
C TYR A 147 8.02 -12.50 -13.74
N ASP A 148 9.20 -11.89 -13.94
CA ASP A 148 9.78 -11.70 -15.27
C ASP A 148 10.05 -13.01 -16.01
N ARG A 149 10.50 -14.03 -15.28
CA ARG A 149 10.71 -15.37 -15.82
C ARG A 149 9.41 -15.99 -16.32
N LEU A 150 8.35 -15.90 -15.54
CA LEU A 150 7.04 -16.46 -15.91
C LEU A 150 6.40 -15.71 -17.08
N VAL A 151 6.50 -14.37 -17.12
CA VAL A 151 6.04 -13.59 -18.29
C VAL A 151 6.79 -14.03 -19.57
N LYS A 152 8.10 -14.23 -19.49
CA LYS A 152 8.87 -14.77 -20.63
C LYS A 152 8.46 -16.18 -21.06
N LEU A 153 7.89 -16.97 -20.14
CA LEU A 153 7.33 -18.30 -20.41
C LEU A 153 5.87 -18.25 -20.91
N GLY A 154 5.32 -17.05 -21.14
CA GLY A 154 3.99 -16.87 -21.72
C GLY A 154 2.86 -16.67 -20.71
N TRP A 155 3.16 -16.51 -19.42
CA TRP A 155 2.17 -16.07 -18.46
C TRP A 155 1.79 -14.60 -18.70
N VAL A 156 0.54 -14.27 -18.48
CA VAL A 156 0.03 -12.90 -18.58
C VAL A 156 0.24 -12.21 -17.24
N GLY A 157 1.03 -11.15 -17.21
CA GLY A 157 1.17 -10.31 -16.04
C GLY A 157 -0.06 -9.43 -15.87
N GLU A 158 -0.71 -9.51 -14.72
CA GLU A 158 -1.89 -8.70 -14.40
C GLU A 158 -1.56 -7.48 -13.51
N GLY A 159 -0.28 -7.25 -13.24
CA GLY A 159 0.20 -6.14 -12.41
C GLY A 159 0.15 -6.42 -10.92
N VAL A 160 0.37 -5.37 -10.13
CA VAL A 160 0.32 -5.43 -8.65
C VAL A 160 -1.12 -5.57 -8.20
N ARG A 161 -1.41 -6.58 -7.38
CA ARG A 161 -2.76 -6.84 -6.87
C ARG A 161 -2.91 -6.64 -5.37
N PHE A 162 -1.80 -6.70 -4.64
CA PHE A 162 -1.69 -6.32 -3.24
C PHE A 162 -0.22 -6.03 -2.90
N CYS A 163 0.04 -5.53 -1.70
CA CYS A 163 1.38 -5.28 -1.21
C CYS A 163 1.62 -5.96 0.14
N GLY A 164 2.76 -6.60 0.26
CA GLY A 164 3.30 -7.00 1.54
C GLY A 164 3.82 -5.80 2.33
N LYS A 165 4.05 -5.98 3.64
CA LYS A 165 4.61 -4.94 4.51
C LYS A 165 6.06 -4.66 4.13
N LEU A 166 6.43 -3.38 4.03
CA LEU A 166 7.82 -2.95 3.96
C LEU A 166 8.41 -2.76 5.35
N PRO A 167 9.70 -3.02 5.54
CA PRO A 167 10.41 -2.61 6.75
C PRO A 167 10.36 -1.08 6.91
N GLU A 168 10.33 -0.62 8.16
CA GLU A 168 10.29 0.82 8.46
C GLU A 168 11.46 1.60 7.83
N SER A 169 12.65 0.99 7.79
CA SER A 169 13.83 1.56 7.14
C SER A 169 13.62 1.85 5.64
N ARG A 170 12.75 1.10 4.97
CA ARG A 170 12.38 1.32 3.57
C ARG A 170 11.29 2.37 3.45
N LEU A 171 10.31 2.37 4.35
CA LEU A 171 9.27 3.40 4.39
C LEU A 171 9.89 4.79 4.61
N LYS A 172 10.89 4.92 5.48
CA LYS A 172 11.64 6.17 5.74
C LYS A 172 12.41 6.73 4.52
N GLN A 173 12.55 5.95 3.46
CA GLN A 173 13.20 6.38 2.20
C GLN A 173 12.19 6.88 1.15
N LEU A 174 10.90 6.87 1.47
CA LEU A 174 9.85 7.30 0.57
C LEU A 174 9.52 8.78 0.77
N THR A 175 9.09 9.42 -0.30
CA THR A 175 8.57 10.79 -0.26
C THR A 175 7.10 10.76 -0.68
N TYR A 176 6.27 11.40 0.10
CA TYR A 176 4.83 11.50 -0.12
C TYR A 176 4.50 12.86 -0.70
N TYR A 177 3.77 12.88 -1.79
CA TYR A 177 3.21 14.10 -2.38
C TYR A 177 1.70 14.04 -2.22
N ARG A 178 1.16 14.84 -1.31
CA ARG A 178 -0.27 14.93 -1.02
C ARG A 178 -0.89 16.10 -1.74
N ILE A 179 -2.09 15.91 -2.25
CA ILE A 179 -2.80 16.90 -3.04
C ILE A 179 -3.99 17.43 -2.24
N GLY A 180 -4.01 18.73 -2.05
CA GLY A 180 -5.18 19.42 -1.50
C GLY A 180 -5.38 19.37 0.01
N LEU A 181 -4.32 19.26 0.83
CA LEU A 181 -4.43 19.46 2.29
C LEU A 181 -4.48 20.94 2.63
N ASN A 182 -5.68 21.48 2.75
CA ASN A 182 -5.91 22.87 3.18
C ASN A 182 -5.89 23.05 4.71
N SER A 183 -5.63 21.99 5.48
CA SER A 183 -5.71 22.05 6.95
C SER A 183 -4.51 22.72 7.62
N LEU A 184 -3.44 23.00 6.91
CA LEU A 184 -2.25 23.68 7.45
C LEU A 184 -2.26 25.20 7.28
N ILE A 185 -3.16 25.73 6.45
CA ILE A 185 -3.32 27.19 6.28
C ILE A 185 -4.64 27.58 6.90
N GLY A 186 -4.59 28.05 8.13
CA GLY A 186 -5.75 28.37 8.97
C GLY A 186 -6.84 29.16 8.25
N GLY A 187 -8.07 28.64 8.33
CA GLY A 187 -9.34 29.36 8.20
C GLY A 187 -9.87 29.51 6.79
N ASP A 188 -10.78 28.72 6.42
CA ASP A 188 -12.11 28.91 5.83
C ASP A 188 -12.61 27.60 5.22
N ASP A 189 -13.61 27.01 5.87
CA ASP A 189 -14.21 25.71 5.51
C ASP A 189 -15.06 25.74 4.21
N HIS A 190 -15.03 26.83 3.46
CA HIS A 190 -15.86 27.05 2.28
C HIS A 190 -15.11 27.08 0.93
N LEU A 191 -13.87 26.60 0.89
CA LEU A 191 -13.19 26.48 -0.41
C LEU A 191 -13.75 25.29 -1.21
N ASP A 192 -14.34 25.63 -2.33
CA ASP A 192 -14.90 24.79 -3.38
C ASP A 192 -14.23 23.40 -3.45
N MET A 193 -14.97 22.34 -3.12
CA MET A 193 -14.50 20.96 -3.03
C MET A 193 -14.08 20.37 -4.40
N LEU A 194 -14.08 21.14 -5.47
CA LEU A 194 -14.01 20.64 -6.83
C LEU A 194 -12.71 20.92 -7.61
N SER A 195 -11.79 21.74 -7.11
CA SER A 195 -10.51 21.90 -7.80
C SER A 195 -9.34 22.12 -6.84
N THR A 196 -8.47 21.16 -6.80
CA THR A 196 -7.23 21.22 -5.99
C THR A 196 -6.15 22.10 -6.63
N GLY A 197 -6.39 22.63 -7.83
CA GLY A 197 -5.39 23.37 -8.57
C GLY A 197 -4.19 22.56 -9.06
N VAL A 198 -4.15 21.25 -8.85
CA VAL A 198 -3.08 20.38 -9.37
C VAL A 198 -3.62 19.51 -10.48
N SER A 199 -3.06 19.66 -11.68
CA SER A 199 -3.36 18.75 -12.79
C SER A 199 -2.32 17.63 -12.85
N ALA A 200 -2.79 16.42 -13.16
CA ALA A 200 -1.94 15.27 -13.41
C ALA A 200 -2.10 14.78 -14.84
N SER A 201 -1.01 14.41 -15.46
CA SER A 201 -1.02 13.74 -16.76
C SER A 201 -0.09 12.53 -16.75
N ILE A 202 -0.51 11.46 -17.42
CA ILE A 202 0.33 10.31 -17.66
C ILE A 202 0.57 10.19 -19.16
N ARG A 203 1.84 10.17 -19.55
CA ARG A 203 2.27 9.93 -20.93
C ARG A 203 3.32 8.83 -20.93
N GLY A 204 3.02 7.70 -21.58
CA GLY A 204 3.85 6.51 -21.43
C GLY A 204 4.00 6.17 -19.93
N ASP A 205 5.21 6.03 -19.46
CA ASP A 205 5.52 5.73 -18.07
C ASP A 205 5.85 6.97 -17.22
N THR A 206 5.46 8.15 -17.67
CA THR A 206 5.71 9.39 -16.93
C THR A 206 4.42 9.98 -16.39
N LEU A 207 4.34 10.08 -15.06
CA LEU A 207 3.33 10.87 -14.34
C LEU A 207 3.88 12.28 -14.16
N THR A 208 3.15 13.28 -14.61
CA THR A 208 3.50 14.69 -14.43
C THR A 208 2.43 15.39 -13.61
N LEU A 209 2.82 16.05 -12.52
CA LEU A 209 1.99 16.92 -11.72
C LEU A 209 2.30 18.38 -12.06
N THR A 210 1.26 19.16 -12.32
CA THR A 210 1.36 20.58 -12.65
C THR A 210 0.43 21.38 -11.75
N PRO A 211 0.96 22.07 -10.73
CA PRO A 211 0.19 23.04 -9.95
C PRO A 211 -0.29 24.19 -10.83
N LYS A 212 -1.55 24.62 -10.64
CA LYS A 212 -2.16 25.74 -11.37
C LYS A 212 -2.57 26.82 -10.38
N GLY A 213 -1.97 28.00 -10.55
CA GLY A 213 -2.28 29.17 -9.71
C GLY A 213 -1.69 29.11 -8.30
N ASP A 214 -1.85 30.21 -7.57
CA ASP A 214 -1.24 30.45 -6.25
C ASP A 214 -1.89 29.62 -5.12
N ARG A 215 -3.01 28.96 -5.39
CA ARG A 215 -3.78 28.16 -4.43
C ARG A 215 -3.60 26.65 -4.63
N ALA A 216 -2.77 26.23 -5.56
CA ALA A 216 -2.47 24.82 -5.75
C ALA A 216 -1.59 24.32 -4.61
N LEU A 217 -2.13 23.43 -3.78
CA LEU A 217 -1.40 22.85 -2.67
C LEU A 217 -0.88 21.47 -3.07
N LEU A 218 0.41 21.37 -3.16
CA LEU A 218 1.12 20.11 -3.21
C LEU A 218 2.03 20.07 -1.98
N VAL A 219 1.77 19.17 -1.05
CA VAL A 219 2.55 19.00 0.16
C VAL A 219 3.53 17.88 -0.06
N LYS A 220 4.80 18.17 0.04
CA LYS A 220 5.88 17.18 0.04
C LYS A 220 6.19 16.82 1.48
N ASP A 221 6.04 15.56 1.82
CA ASP A 221 6.35 15.02 3.13
C ASP A 221 7.39 13.90 2.97
N PRO A 222 8.63 14.10 3.51
CA PRO A 222 9.67 13.08 3.43
C PRO A 222 9.43 11.98 4.44
N PHE A 223 8.38 11.40 4.63
CA PHE A 223 8.13 10.23 5.50
C PHE A 223 6.68 10.14 6.07
N GLY A 224 5.76 10.92 5.56
CA GLY A 224 4.33 10.63 5.81
C GLY A 224 3.87 10.72 7.26
N GLY A 225 4.45 11.60 8.11
CA GLY A 225 3.89 11.66 9.43
C GLY A 225 4.52 12.52 10.50
N SER A 226 5.60 13.22 10.23
CA SER A 226 6.17 14.13 11.23
C SER A 226 5.71 15.55 10.95
N ALA A 227 4.80 16.07 11.74
CA ALA A 227 4.44 17.49 11.71
C ALA A 227 5.72 18.34 11.87
N GLY A 228 6.13 19.03 10.82
CA GLY A 228 7.29 19.92 10.82
C GLY A 228 8.25 19.76 9.62
N ASP A 229 8.25 18.62 8.95
CA ASP A 229 9.12 18.38 7.78
C ASP A 229 8.37 18.57 6.45
N GLU A 230 7.15 19.02 6.50
CA GLU A 230 6.31 19.25 5.31
C GLU A 230 6.76 20.50 4.56
N THR A 231 6.97 20.36 3.26
CA THR A 231 7.26 21.48 2.37
C THR A 231 6.08 21.71 1.45
N ILE A 232 5.53 22.92 1.47
CA ILE A 232 4.47 23.33 0.54
C ILE A 232 5.13 23.70 -0.79
N ILE A 233 4.76 22.98 -1.85
CA ILE A 233 5.20 23.26 -3.21
C ILE A 233 4.06 23.99 -3.91
N ASN A 234 4.24 25.27 -4.19
CA ASN A 234 3.32 26.07 -4.99
C ASN A 234 3.94 26.44 -6.36
N SER A 235 3.15 27.03 -7.23
CA SER A 235 3.58 27.42 -8.56
C SER A 235 4.73 28.46 -8.59
N ALA A 236 5.02 29.09 -7.45
CA ALA A 236 5.93 30.22 -7.36
C ALA A 236 7.35 29.86 -6.85
N GLY A 237 7.56 28.70 -6.21
CA GLY A 237 8.76 28.60 -5.36
C GLY A 237 9.81 27.54 -5.72
N GLU A 238 9.48 26.31 -6.03
CA GLU A 238 10.52 25.26 -6.06
C GLU A 238 10.54 24.38 -7.34
N LEU A 239 9.65 24.64 -8.28
CA LEU A 239 9.54 23.80 -9.47
C LEU A 239 10.33 24.39 -10.63
N SER A 240 11.43 23.77 -10.99
CA SER A 240 12.07 24.02 -12.29
C SER A 240 11.05 23.75 -13.40
N GLY A 241 10.55 24.82 -14.03
CA GLY A 241 9.51 24.74 -15.07
C GLY A 241 8.07 24.49 -14.59
N GLY A 242 7.76 24.63 -13.28
CA GLY A 242 6.40 24.52 -12.75
C GLY A 242 5.78 23.13 -12.81
N LYS A 243 6.58 22.06 -12.90
CA LYS A 243 6.10 20.66 -13.04
C LYS A 243 6.96 19.71 -12.21
N LEU A 244 6.31 18.67 -11.68
CA LEU A 244 6.98 17.50 -11.11
C LEU A 244 6.71 16.29 -11.99
N SER A 245 7.74 15.53 -12.30
CA SER A 245 7.60 14.31 -13.11
C SER A 245 8.18 13.11 -12.38
N PHE A 246 7.44 12.02 -12.39
CA PHE A 246 7.76 10.77 -11.74
C PHE A 246 7.62 9.62 -12.71
N ARG A 247 8.38 8.56 -12.49
CA ARG A 247 8.32 7.37 -13.33
C ARG A 247 7.35 6.34 -12.77
N LEU A 248 6.41 5.91 -13.58
CA LEU A 248 5.58 4.73 -13.34
C LEU A 248 6.35 3.50 -13.79
N THR A 249 6.29 2.44 -13.00
CA THR A 249 6.95 1.17 -13.30
C THR A 249 5.95 0.03 -13.18
N GLU A 250 6.33 -1.17 -13.59
CA GLU A 250 5.53 -2.38 -13.38
C GLU A 250 5.32 -2.71 -11.89
N SER A 251 6.14 -2.11 -11.02
CA SER A 251 6.02 -2.23 -9.57
C SER A 251 5.14 -1.14 -8.93
N THR A 252 4.61 -0.21 -9.72
CA THR A 252 3.72 0.84 -9.20
C THR A 252 2.38 0.23 -8.80
N ALA A 253 2.01 0.41 -7.53
CA ALA A 253 0.70 0.05 -7.03
C ALA A 253 -0.31 1.18 -7.32
N TYR A 254 -1.41 0.88 -7.97
CA TYR A 254 -2.52 1.81 -8.18
C TYR A 254 -3.62 1.46 -7.19
N VAL A 255 -3.76 2.27 -6.16
CA VAL A 255 -4.68 2.05 -5.03
C VAL A 255 -5.89 2.94 -5.21
N VAL A 256 -7.08 2.36 -5.15
CA VAL A 256 -8.35 3.09 -5.22
C VAL A 256 -9.11 2.86 -3.92
N GLU A 257 -9.43 3.92 -3.22
CA GLU A 257 -10.36 3.87 -2.09
C GLU A 257 -11.81 3.94 -2.60
N TYR A 258 -12.69 3.22 -1.94
CA TYR A 258 -14.12 3.24 -2.23
C TYR A 258 -14.92 2.93 -0.96
N ASP A 259 -16.17 3.38 -0.94
CA ASP A 259 -17.08 3.11 0.16
C ASP A 259 -17.40 1.61 0.21
N ALA A 260 -17.26 1.02 1.38
CA ALA A 260 -17.68 -0.36 1.57
C ALA A 260 -19.19 -0.48 1.38
N PRO A 261 -19.69 -1.61 0.82
CA PRO A 261 -21.12 -1.83 0.66
C PRO A 261 -21.90 -1.90 1.98
N THR A 262 -21.21 -1.97 3.11
CA THR A 262 -21.78 -2.06 4.46
C THR A 262 -21.09 -1.04 5.37
N ASP A 263 -21.86 -0.11 5.84
CA ASP A 263 -21.62 0.89 6.91
C ASP A 263 -20.18 1.07 7.44
N ALA A 264 -19.59 2.21 7.10
CA ALA A 264 -18.61 2.96 7.87
C ALA A 264 -17.11 2.62 7.73
N MET A 265 -16.66 1.88 6.73
CA MET A 265 -15.21 1.73 6.54
C MET A 265 -14.81 2.01 5.09
N PHE A 266 -13.86 2.92 4.91
CA PHE A 266 -13.18 3.06 3.62
C PHE A 266 -12.33 1.82 3.40
N ILE A 267 -12.66 1.06 2.38
CA ILE A 267 -11.82 -0.03 1.91
C ILE A 267 -11.11 0.41 0.65
N PHE A 268 -9.94 -0.15 0.42
CA PHE A 268 -9.20 0.10 -0.81
C PHE A 268 -8.95 -1.21 -1.56
N ARG A 269 -8.77 -1.10 -2.86
CA ARG A 269 -8.30 -2.20 -3.71
C ARG A 269 -7.21 -1.72 -4.64
N MET A 270 -6.43 -2.64 -5.13
CA MET A 270 -5.45 -2.36 -6.17
C MET A 270 -6.03 -2.68 -7.54
N ILE A 271 -5.79 -1.78 -8.48
CA ILE A 271 -6.24 -1.91 -9.87
C ILE A 271 -5.04 -2.04 -10.80
N GLY A 272 -5.27 -2.63 -11.96
CA GLY A 272 -4.28 -2.65 -13.04
C GLY A 272 -4.17 -1.29 -13.74
N ARG A 273 -3.07 -1.07 -14.47
CA ARG A 273 -2.81 0.13 -15.26
C ARG A 273 -3.94 0.41 -16.28
N GLU A 274 -4.42 -0.61 -16.94
CA GLU A 274 -5.51 -0.50 -17.93
C GLU A 274 -6.81 0.00 -17.29
N GLU A 275 -7.17 -0.49 -16.11
CA GLU A 275 -8.36 -0.01 -15.40
C GLU A 275 -8.19 1.45 -14.95
N LEU A 276 -7.00 1.84 -14.49
CA LEU A 276 -6.70 3.24 -14.18
C LEU A 276 -6.94 4.14 -15.38
N GLU A 277 -6.49 3.75 -16.57
CA GLU A 277 -6.67 4.53 -17.80
C GLU A 277 -8.14 4.64 -18.22
N LYS A 278 -8.90 3.55 -18.11
CA LYS A 278 -10.36 3.55 -18.34
C LYS A 278 -11.10 4.49 -17.38
N ARG A 279 -10.75 4.49 -16.10
CA ARG A 279 -11.36 5.37 -15.09
C ARG A 279 -11.09 6.85 -15.37
N ARG A 280 -9.88 7.18 -15.82
CA ARG A 280 -9.51 8.55 -16.21
C ARG A 280 -10.38 9.07 -17.38
N GLN A 281 -10.66 8.22 -18.35
CA GLN A 281 -11.54 8.58 -19.49
C GLN A 281 -12.99 8.81 -19.05
N TRP A 282 -13.48 8.04 -18.10
CA TRP A 282 -14.87 8.10 -17.65
C TRP A 282 -15.18 9.33 -16.78
N ARG A 283 -14.25 9.83 -15.98
CA ARG A 283 -14.46 11.03 -15.16
C ARG A 283 -14.47 12.37 -15.93
N GLY A 284 -14.28 12.35 -17.24
CA GLY A 284 -14.31 13.56 -18.08
C GLY A 284 -13.20 14.59 -17.81
N ASN A 285 -12.47 14.44 -16.72
CA ASN A 285 -11.34 15.27 -16.32
C ASN A 285 -10.05 14.46 -16.41
N VAL A 286 -9.63 14.21 -17.64
CA VAL A 286 -8.29 13.68 -17.90
C VAL A 286 -7.28 14.68 -17.37
N GLY A 287 -6.72 14.39 -16.20
CA GLY A 287 -5.60 15.17 -15.70
C GLY A 287 -5.80 15.99 -14.43
N THR A 288 -6.84 15.74 -13.63
CA THR A 288 -6.93 16.34 -12.29
C THR A 288 -6.90 15.24 -11.25
N LEU A 289 -5.97 15.30 -10.30
CA LEU A 289 -6.00 14.50 -9.11
C LEU A 289 -6.97 15.14 -8.10
N GLY A 290 -7.70 14.30 -7.39
CA GLY A 290 -8.67 14.74 -6.38
C GLY A 290 -8.01 15.24 -5.10
N ARG A 291 -8.80 15.84 -4.24
CA ARG A 291 -8.42 16.14 -2.86
C ARG A 291 -8.12 14.82 -2.16
N TYR A 292 -7.00 14.76 -1.45
CA TYR A 292 -6.47 13.57 -0.74
C TYR A 292 -5.79 12.50 -1.60
N ASP A 293 -5.70 12.67 -2.92
CA ASP A 293 -4.86 11.78 -3.71
C ASP A 293 -3.40 11.94 -3.31
N GLU A 294 -2.67 10.83 -3.30
CA GLU A 294 -1.26 10.81 -2.90
C GLU A 294 -0.40 10.11 -3.95
N VAL A 295 0.76 10.69 -4.23
CA VAL A 295 1.82 10.09 -5.04
C VAL A 295 3.00 9.80 -4.14
N ILE A 296 3.35 8.52 -4.00
CA ILE A 296 4.42 8.07 -3.13
C ILE A 296 5.57 7.57 -3.98
N VAL A 297 6.74 8.13 -3.79
CA VAL A 297 7.91 7.88 -4.64
C VAL A 297 9.12 7.42 -3.84
N ASP A 298 9.97 6.63 -4.49
CA ASP A 298 11.29 6.27 -3.96
C ASP A 298 12.34 7.37 -4.23
N ALA A 299 13.54 7.20 -3.69
CA ALA A 299 14.66 8.13 -3.86
C ALA A 299 15.13 8.30 -5.33
N ARG A 300 14.67 7.43 -6.24
CA ARG A 300 14.99 7.48 -7.68
C ARG A 300 13.89 8.17 -8.49
N GLY A 301 12.82 8.63 -7.82
CA GLY A 301 11.65 9.23 -8.47
C GLY A 301 10.71 8.22 -9.13
N ASN A 302 10.81 6.92 -8.79
CA ASN A 302 9.83 5.95 -9.24
C ASN A 302 8.59 6.00 -8.32
N VAL A 303 7.41 5.97 -8.90
CA VAL A 303 6.17 5.88 -8.14
C VAL A 303 6.04 4.48 -7.55
N VAL A 304 6.05 4.40 -6.24
CA VAL A 304 5.81 3.18 -5.47
C VAL A 304 4.31 2.93 -5.37
N SER A 305 3.55 3.96 -5.02
CA SER A 305 2.10 3.89 -4.92
C SER A 305 1.44 5.19 -5.39
N LEU A 306 0.34 5.06 -6.11
CA LEU A 306 -0.56 6.15 -6.47
C LEU A 306 -1.91 5.86 -5.81
N LEU A 307 -2.24 6.65 -4.79
CA LEU A 307 -3.49 6.53 -4.04
C LEU A 307 -4.51 7.49 -4.64
N LEU A 308 -5.68 6.96 -4.98
CA LEU A 308 -6.81 7.67 -5.56
C LEU A 308 -8.01 7.53 -4.63
N ARG A 309 -8.52 8.66 -4.14
CA ARG A 309 -9.64 8.74 -3.17
C ARG A 309 -10.90 9.33 -3.80
#